data_fe040dec810aa0cc94ff57494a30f707
#
_entry.id   fe040dec810aa0cc94ff57494a30f707
#
_cell.length_a   1.000
_cell.length_b   1.000
_cell.length_c   1.000
_cell.angle_alpha   90.00
_cell.angle_beta   90.00
_cell.angle_gamma   90.00
#
_symmetry.space_group_name_H-M   'P 1'
#
loop_
_entity.id
_entity.type
_entity.pdbx_description
1 polymer ?
#
loop_
_entity_poly.entity_id
_entity_poly.type
_entity_poly.pdbx_seq_one_letter_code
_entity_poly.pdbx_strand_id
1 'polypeptide(L)'
;MLFRKSPKLIYLLILFALPSLSEREPFDSTYKPLPTQYILFKNANIYDGEGNELQNSDLLIKDGVIQAIGDEIAIEDEQLLIVDATGKWITPGIIDIHSHMGVYPAPGVRTSSDGNESTSPVTADVWAEHSIWVQDPQYALALKGGVTTFHILPGSANLIGGRGVTVKNLQRNTIQSMKYPDAPHSLKMACGENPKRVYGNRGQAPSTRMGNFAGYRKAWIQAENYLKQLQEYESKSDKAKELLLQNTKPGC
;
A
#
# COMPACT_ATOMS: atom_id res chain seq x y z
N MET A 1 -1.82 -59.96 43.33
CA MET A 1 -2.13 -59.88 41.91
C MET A 1 -2.53 -58.44 41.60
N LEU A 2 -1.54 -57.60 41.26
CA LEU A 2 -1.74 -56.13 41.09
C LEU A 2 -1.87 -55.82 39.59
N PHE A 3 -3.03 -55.34 39.18
CA PHE A 3 -3.24 -54.84 37.82
C PHE A 3 -2.73 -53.40 37.70
N ARG A 4 -1.64 -53.24 36.92
CA ARG A 4 -1.07 -51.97 36.58
C ARG A 4 -1.84 -51.37 35.39
N LYS A 5 -2.63 -50.30 35.61
CA LYS A 5 -3.24 -49.51 34.53
C LYS A 5 -2.17 -48.57 33.93
N SER A 6 -1.91 -48.74 32.63
CA SER A 6 -1.10 -47.83 31.87
C SER A 6 -1.85 -46.54 31.52
N PRO A 7 -1.26 -45.35 31.62
CA PRO A 7 -1.91 -44.11 31.19
C PRO A 7 -1.90 -44.03 29.66
N LYS A 8 -3.08 -43.86 29.07
CA LYS A 8 -3.21 -43.51 27.65
C LYS A 8 -2.77 -42.06 27.48
N LEU A 9 -1.62 -41.89 26.83
CA LEU A 9 -1.11 -40.57 26.43
C LEU A 9 -1.94 -40.06 25.25
N ILE A 10 -2.80 -39.07 25.54
CA ILE A 10 -3.58 -38.39 24.51
C ILE A 10 -2.64 -37.34 23.87
N TYR A 11 -2.17 -37.63 22.66
CA TYR A 11 -1.49 -36.62 21.83
C TYR A 11 -2.55 -35.64 21.31
N LEU A 12 -2.59 -34.44 21.90
CA LEU A 12 -3.34 -33.33 21.38
C LEU A 12 -2.58 -32.76 20.17
N LEU A 13 -2.93 -33.20 18.96
CA LEU A 13 -2.44 -32.62 17.71
C LEU A 13 -3.08 -31.22 17.57
N ILE A 14 -2.33 -30.19 17.96
CA ILE A 14 -2.68 -28.82 17.64
C ILE A 14 -2.40 -28.65 16.14
N LEU A 15 -3.45 -28.74 15.33
CA LEU A 15 -3.40 -28.31 13.93
C LEU A 15 -3.24 -26.79 13.93
N PHE A 16 -2.02 -26.32 13.76
CA PHE A 16 -1.79 -24.94 13.28
C PHE A 16 -2.34 -24.90 11.86
N ALA A 17 -3.49 -24.27 11.68
CA ALA A 17 -3.92 -23.81 10.38
C ALA A 17 -2.86 -22.81 9.90
N LEU A 18 -1.95 -23.27 9.05
CA LEU A 18 -1.08 -22.36 8.32
C LEU A 18 -1.99 -21.48 7.48
N PRO A 19 -1.97 -20.18 7.70
CA PRO A 19 -2.73 -19.27 6.85
C PRO A 19 -2.23 -19.46 5.42
N SER A 20 -3.16 -19.49 4.47
CA SER A 20 -2.88 -19.59 3.05
C SER A 20 -1.73 -18.66 2.67
N LEU A 21 -0.81 -19.14 1.82
CA LEU A 21 0.26 -18.36 1.21
C LEU A 21 -0.25 -17.30 0.20
N SER A 22 -1.53 -16.88 0.33
CA SER A 22 -2.05 -15.75 -0.43
C SER A 22 -1.28 -14.50 -0.01
N GLU A 23 -0.73 -13.83 -0.98
CA GLU A 23 -0.11 -12.50 -0.96
C GLU A 23 -0.23 -11.75 0.36
N ARG A 24 0.64 -12.09 1.32
CA ARG A 24 0.78 -11.24 2.50
C ARG A 24 1.59 -10.04 2.09
N GLU A 25 1.07 -8.88 2.41
CA GLU A 25 1.89 -7.69 2.45
C GLU A 25 3.12 -8.00 3.28
N PRO A 26 4.33 -7.56 2.87
CA PRO A 26 5.53 -7.79 3.66
C PRO A 26 5.38 -7.27 5.09
N PHE A 27 4.63 -6.15 5.23
CA PHE A 27 4.34 -5.52 6.52
C PHE A 27 2.97 -4.88 6.52
N ASP A 28 2.22 -5.13 7.58
CA ASP A 28 0.92 -4.49 7.80
C ASP A 28 1.07 -2.99 8.09
N SER A 29 0.03 -2.21 7.83
CA SER A 29 -0.02 -0.82 8.27
C SER A 29 -0.08 -0.74 9.78
N THR A 30 0.79 0.10 10.36
CA THR A 30 0.73 0.49 11.78
C THR A 30 0.29 1.94 11.93
N TYR A 31 -0.35 2.49 10.90
CA TYR A 31 -0.86 3.85 10.93
C TYR A 31 -1.82 4.07 12.08
N LYS A 32 -1.61 5.17 12.79
CA LYS A 32 -2.54 5.69 13.79
C LYS A 32 -2.86 7.13 13.45
N PRO A 33 -4.13 7.54 13.45
CA PRO A 33 -4.51 8.93 13.30
C PRO A 33 -3.74 9.81 14.29
N LEU A 34 -3.51 11.05 13.91
CA LEU A 34 -3.01 12.05 14.86
C LEU A 34 -4.07 12.27 15.93
N PRO A 35 -3.67 12.64 17.16
CA PRO A 35 -4.62 13.13 18.15
C PRO A 35 -5.44 14.25 17.53
N THR A 36 -6.73 14.09 17.58
CA THR A 36 -7.65 15.02 16.94
C THR A 36 -7.81 16.29 17.75
N GLN A 37 -7.74 17.41 17.08
CA GLN A 37 -8.19 18.68 17.64
C GLN A 37 -9.65 18.89 17.25
N TYR A 38 -10.39 19.50 18.13
CA TYR A 38 -11.72 20.02 17.83
C TYR A 38 -11.54 21.42 17.24
N ILE A 39 -11.78 21.58 15.95
CA ILE A 39 -11.42 22.79 15.21
C ILE A 39 -12.64 23.28 14.43
N LEU A 40 -12.92 24.58 14.56
CA LEU A 40 -13.85 25.31 13.73
C LEU A 40 -13.10 26.34 12.89
N PHE A 41 -13.03 26.12 11.59
CA PHE A 41 -12.61 27.14 10.64
C PHE A 41 -13.78 28.02 10.29
N LYS A 42 -13.63 29.34 10.47
CA LYS A 42 -14.70 30.33 10.20
C LYS A 42 -14.43 31.13 8.94
N ASN A 43 -15.51 31.42 8.21
CA ASN A 43 -15.52 32.31 7.05
C ASN A 43 -14.58 31.91 5.91
N ALA A 44 -14.37 30.60 5.69
CA ALA A 44 -13.54 30.10 4.60
C ALA A 44 -14.30 30.08 3.26
N ASN A 45 -13.57 30.11 2.15
CA ASN A 45 -14.08 29.65 0.88
C ASN A 45 -13.77 28.15 0.78
N ILE A 46 -14.75 27.30 0.50
CA ILE A 46 -14.59 25.85 0.58
C ILE A 46 -14.95 25.20 -0.75
N TYR A 47 -14.04 24.40 -1.30
CA TYR A 47 -14.36 23.39 -2.30
C TYR A 47 -14.59 22.05 -1.60
N ASP A 48 -15.79 21.48 -1.72
CA ASP A 48 -16.16 20.25 -1.00
C ASP A 48 -15.62 18.94 -1.64
N GLY A 49 -15.07 19.04 -2.84
CA GLY A 49 -14.61 17.88 -3.62
C GLY A 49 -15.70 17.21 -4.46
N GLU A 50 -16.97 17.63 -4.33
CA GLU A 50 -18.10 17.16 -5.13
C GLU A 50 -18.47 18.14 -6.26
N GLY A 51 -17.73 19.23 -6.37
CA GLY A 51 -17.91 20.26 -7.39
C GLY A 51 -18.64 21.51 -6.91
N ASN A 52 -18.94 21.60 -5.63
CA ASN A 52 -19.55 22.80 -5.06
C ASN A 52 -18.49 23.74 -4.50
N GLU A 53 -18.76 25.04 -4.62
CA GLU A 53 -18.03 26.14 -4.03
C GLU A 53 -18.92 26.84 -3.00
N LEU A 54 -18.46 26.83 -1.76
CA LEU A 54 -19.12 27.50 -0.65
C LEU A 54 -18.30 28.73 -0.25
N GLN A 55 -18.89 29.90 -0.21
CA GLN A 55 -18.20 31.14 0.13
C GLN A 55 -18.53 31.57 1.56
N ASN A 56 -17.54 32.09 2.28
CA ASN A 56 -17.67 32.57 3.66
C ASN A 56 -18.33 31.55 4.61
N SER A 57 -18.06 30.30 4.42
CA SER A 57 -18.65 29.18 5.16
C SER A 57 -17.73 28.67 6.25
N ASP A 58 -18.32 28.03 7.25
CA ASP A 58 -17.62 27.43 8.38
C ASP A 58 -17.39 25.92 8.13
N LEU A 59 -16.27 25.41 8.60
CA LEU A 59 -15.94 23.98 8.59
C LEU A 59 -15.61 23.51 9.99
N LEU A 60 -16.36 22.54 10.50
CA LEU A 60 -16.15 21.92 11.80
C LEU A 60 -15.50 20.55 11.65
N ILE A 61 -14.37 20.35 12.32
CA ILE A 61 -13.67 19.08 12.41
C ILE A 61 -13.62 18.61 13.86
N LYS A 62 -14.03 17.37 14.12
CA LYS A 62 -13.90 16.70 15.40
C LYS A 62 -13.54 15.25 15.17
N ASP A 63 -12.65 14.70 15.98
CA ASP A 63 -12.20 13.29 15.90
C ASP A 63 -11.69 12.88 14.50
N GLY A 64 -10.99 13.82 13.82
CA GLY A 64 -10.43 13.58 12.49
C GLY A 64 -11.46 13.49 11.36
N VAL A 65 -12.73 13.86 11.63
CA VAL A 65 -13.84 13.78 10.70
C VAL A 65 -14.47 15.16 10.55
N ILE A 66 -14.90 15.52 9.34
CA ILE A 66 -15.73 16.69 9.09
C ILE A 66 -17.11 16.41 9.70
N GLN A 67 -17.48 17.22 10.68
CA GLN A 67 -18.77 17.10 11.36
C GLN A 67 -19.86 17.96 10.71
N ALA A 68 -19.47 19.14 10.24
CA ALA A 68 -20.39 20.06 9.59
C ALA A 68 -19.66 21.00 8.64
N ILE A 69 -20.35 21.41 7.59
CA ILE A 69 -20.00 22.52 6.70
C ILE A 69 -21.26 23.38 6.55
N GLY A 70 -21.15 24.68 6.65
CA GLY A 70 -22.30 25.59 6.48
C GLY A 70 -22.02 26.96 7.03
N ASP A 71 -23.05 27.79 7.03
CA ASP A 71 -22.97 29.17 7.48
C ASP A 71 -23.19 29.22 9.01
N GLU A 72 -22.45 30.07 9.71
CA GLU A 72 -22.63 30.42 11.12
C GLU A 72 -22.77 29.22 12.09
N ILE A 73 -21.81 28.28 12.02
CA ILE A 73 -21.75 27.16 12.98
C ILE A 73 -21.50 27.74 14.38
N ALA A 74 -22.48 27.61 15.26
CA ALA A 74 -22.39 28.05 16.65
C ALA A 74 -22.15 26.82 17.56
N ILE A 75 -21.02 26.80 18.25
CA ILE A 75 -20.68 25.76 19.22
C ILE A 75 -20.02 26.40 20.42
N GLU A 76 -20.48 26.02 21.62
CA GLU A 76 -19.86 26.38 22.89
C GLU A 76 -19.15 25.15 23.44
N ASP A 77 -17.84 25.11 23.29
CA ASP A 77 -16.98 24.04 23.86
C ASP A 77 -15.62 24.65 24.20
N GLU A 78 -15.19 24.47 25.45
CA GLU A 78 -13.90 25.01 25.93
C GLU A 78 -12.67 24.43 25.22
N GLN A 79 -12.81 23.26 24.60
CA GLN A 79 -11.73 22.58 23.85
C GLN A 79 -11.72 22.97 22.37
N LEU A 80 -12.68 23.78 21.90
CA LEU A 80 -12.80 24.19 20.53
C LEU A 80 -11.72 25.21 20.15
N LEU A 81 -10.86 24.84 19.19
CA LEU A 81 -9.97 25.78 18.53
C LEU A 81 -10.71 26.49 17.41
N ILE A 82 -10.85 27.80 17.50
CA ILE A 82 -11.44 28.62 16.43
C ILE A 82 -10.31 29.20 15.59
N VAL A 83 -10.40 29.02 14.28
CA VAL A 83 -9.44 29.53 13.29
C VAL A 83 -10.20 30.48 12.34
N ASP A 84 -9.82 31.73 12.32
CA ASP A 84 -10.30 32.67 11.31
C ASP A 84 -9.67 32.32 9.94
N ALA A 85 -10.50 31.90 9.02
CA ALA A 85 -10.15 31.54 7.66
C ALA A 85 -10.67 32.54 6.61
N THR A 86 -11.01 33.75 7.04
CA THR A 86 -11.49 34.83 6.13
C THR A 86 -10.50 35.03 4.97
N GLY A 87 -11.02 34.95 3.75
CA GLY A 87 -10.24 35.07 2.51
C GLY A 87 -9.31 33.88 2.21
N LYS A 88 -9.36 32.81 2.98
CA LYS A 88 -8.63 31.56 2.72
C LYS A 88 -9.50 30.54 2.01
N TRP A 89 -8.84 29.60 1.34
CA TRP A 89 -9.47 28.49 0.68
C TRP A 89 -9.21 27.18 1.43
N ILE A 90 -10.25 26.39 1.59
CA ILE A 90 -10.17 25.02 2.09
C ILE A 90 -10.56 24.10 0.94
N THR A 91 -9.73 23.08 0.69
CA THR A 91 -9.95 22.08 -0.35
C THR A 91 -9.67 20.71 0.21
N PRO A 92 -10.19 19.63 -0.41
CA PRO A 92 -9.69 18.29 -0.17
C PRO A 92 -8.18 18.23 -0.38
N GLY A 93 -7.51 17.40 0.40
CA GLY A 93 -6.08 17.16 0.21
C GLY A 93 -5.78 16.50 -1.13
N ILE A 94 -4.70 16.93 -1.78
CA ILE A 94 -4.27 16.38 -3.05
C ILE A 94 -3.75 14.96 -2.84
N ILE A 95 -4.20 14.03 -3.70
CA ILE A 95 -3.68 12.66 -3.78
C ILE A 95 -2.81 12.56 -5.02
N ASP A 96 -1.50 12.39 -4.84
CA ASP A 96 -0.57 12.13 -5.95
C ASP A 96 -0.56 10.63 -6.24
N ILE A 97 -1.20 10.25 -7.35
CA ILE A 97 -1.37 8.85 -7.76
C ILE A 97 -0.15 8.27 -8.50
N HIS A 98 0.89 9.05 -8.74
CA HIS A 98 2.10 8.61 -9.44
C HIS A 98 3.33 9.31 -8.87
N SER A 99 3.79 8.87 -7.73
CA SER A 99 4.93 9.43 -7.03
C SER A 99 6.15 8.51 -7.03
N HIS A 100 7.31 9.12 -6.88
CA HIS A 100 8.57 8.46 -6.58
C HIS A 100 9.19 9.00 -5.28
N MET A 101 8.37 9.58 -4.42
CA MET A 101 8.79 10.18 -3.16
C MET A 101 9.50 9.13 -2.29
N GLY A 102 10.65 9.50 -1.75
CA GLY A 102 11.45 8.63 -0.89
C GLY A 102 12.22 7.52 -1.59
N VAL A 103 11.83 7.07 -2.82
CA VAL A 103 12.64 6.12 -3.61
C VAL A 103 13.68 6.81 -4.48
N TYR A 104 13.49 8.11 -4.72
CA TYR A 104 14.47 9.06 -5.27
C TYR A 104 14.52 10.31 -4.38
N PRO A 105 15.09 10.19 -3.17
CA PRO A 105 15.05 11.27 -2.19
C PRO A 105 15.95 12.46 -2.55
N ALA A 106 15.73 13.58 -1.89
CA ALA A 106 16.57 14.76 -1.97
C ALA A 106 17.51 14.86 -0.73
N PRO A 107 18.82 15.24 -0.92
CA PRO A 107 19.47 15.46 -2.22
C PRO A 107 19.66 14.15 -2.98
N GLY A 108 19.57 14.22 -4.33
CA GLY A 108 19.75 13.08 -5.20
C GLY A 108 21.21 12.58 -5.19
N VAL A 109 21.48 11.56 -4.38
CA VAL A 109 22.77 10.86 -4.33
C VAL A 109 22.59 9.40 -4.77
N ARG A 110 23.66 8.84 -5.36
CA ARG A 110 23.59 7.50 -5.94
C ARG A 110 23.20 6.41 -4.91
N THR A 111 23.67 6.55 -3.69
CA THR A 111 23.46 5.58 -2.60
C THR A 111 22.02 5.55 -2.07
N SER A 112 21.20 6.54 -2.40
CA SER A 112 19.78 6.59 -2.03
C SER A 112 18.83 6.57 -3.24
N SER A 113 19.34 6.21 -4.43
CA SER A 113 18.54 6.13 -5.66
C SER A 113 18.09 4.71 -5.91
N ASP A 114 17.10 4.27 -5.13
CA ASP A 114 16.65 2.87 -5.04
C ASP A 114 15.30 2.62 -5.75
N GLY A 115 14.94 3.50 -6.67
CA GLY A 115 13.62 3.42 -7.33
C GLY A 115 13.48 2.36 -8.41
N ASN A 116 14.54 1.66 -8.84
CA ASN A 116 14.45 0.58 -9.83
C ASN A 116 15.38 -0.57 -9.50
N GLU A 117 14.80 -1.77 -9.34
CA GLU A 117 15.55 -3.01 -9.37
C GLU A 117 15.78 -3.45 -10.82
N SER A 118 16.86 -2.97 -11.41
CA SER A 118 17.11 -3.16 -12.86
C SER A 118 18.01 -4.34 -13.19
N THR A 119 18.00 -5.39 -12.38
CA THR A 119 18.73 -6.64 -12.59
C THR A 119 18.03 -7.56 -13.60
N SER A 120 16.71 -7.43 -13.74
CA SER A 120 15.87 -8.16 -14.70
C SER A 120 14.77 -7.26 -15.26
N PRO A 121 14.32 -7.48 -16.51
CA PRO A 121 13.17 -6.76 -17.06
C PRO A 121 11.86 -7.02 -16.31
N VAL A 122 11.77 -8.10 -15.56
CA VAL A 122 10.61 -8.46 -14.75
C VAL A 122 11.08 -8.70 -13.33
N THR A 123 10.64 -7.85 -12.42
CA THR A 123 10.92 -7.84 -10.99
C THR A 123 9.62 -7.59 -10.21
N ALA A 124 8.58 -8.38 -10.50
CA ALA A 124 7.25 -8.23 -9.91
C ALA A 124 7.23 -8.49 -8.40
N ASP A 125 8.25 -9.14 -7.88
CA ASP A 125 8.45 -9.55 -6.50
C ASP A 125 9.06 -8.46 -5.61
N VAL A 126 9.55 -7.35 -6.18
CA VAL A 126 10.07 -6.25 -5.36
C VAL A 126 8.96 -5.27 -4.97
N TRP A 127 9.14 -4.63 -3.82
CA TRP A 127 8.18 -3.72 -3.23
C TRP A 127 8.83 -2.35 -2.98
N ALA A 128 8.23 -1.29 -3.51
CA ALA A 128 8.73 0.07 -3.33
C ALA A 128 8.85 0.46 -1.85
N GLU A 129 7.98 -0.06 -0.98
CA GLU A 129 7.99 0.27 0.45
C GLU A 129 9.32 -0.05 1.14
N HIS A 130 10.09 -1.02 0.63
CA HIS A 130 11.38 -1.38 1.20
C HIS A 130 12.51 -0.41 0.87
N SER A 131 12.31 0.45 -0.13
CA SER A 131 13.31 1.44 -0.58
C SER A 131 12.93 2.88 -0.24
N ILE A 132 11.79 3.11 0.42
CA ILE A 132 11.35 4.45 0.78
C ILE A 132 12.15 4.99 1.96
N TRP A 133 12.84 6.12 1.75
CA TRP A 133 13.42 6.90 2.82
C TRP A 133 12.38 7.86 3.40
N VAL A 134 11.85 7.51 4.58
CA VAL A 134 10.75 8.24 5.25
C VAL A 134 11.14 9.65 5.72
N GLN A 135 12.43 9.95 5.82
CA GLN A 135 12.96 11.25 6.23
C GLN A 135 13.27 12.17 5.06
N ASP A 136 12.90 11.80 3.84
CA ASP A 136 13.07 12.65 2.68
C ASP A 136 12.41 14.02 2.89
N PRO A 137 13.17 15.13 2.82
CA PRO A 137 12.65 16.48 3.07
C PRO A 137 11.57 16.90 2.05
N GLN A 138 11.46 16.22 0.93
CA GLN A 138 10.42 16.47 -0.08
C GLN A 138 9.01 16.21 0.47
N TYR A 139 8.82 15.30 1.43
CA TYR A 139 7.52 15.08 2.07
C TYR A 139 6.95 16.36 2.69
N ALA A 140 7.77 17.07 3.46
CA ALA A 140 7.34 18.31 4.10
C ALA A 140 7.05 19.41 3.08
N LEU A 141 7.83 19.48 1.99
CA LEU A 141 7.60 20.46 0.92
C LEU A 141 6.31 20.17 0.16
N ALA A 142 6.07 18.92 -0.16
CA ALA A 142 4.82 18.50 -0.83
C ALA A 142 3.59 18.73 0.06
N LEU A 143 3.71 18.52 1.39
CA LEU A 143 2.62 18.81 2.33
C LEU A 143 2.27 20.30 2.34
N LYS A 144 3.28 21.18 2.29
CA LYS A 144 3.05 22.64 2.15
C LYS A 144 2.32 23.01 0.86
N GLY A 145 2.45 22.18 -0.19
CA GLY A 145 1.69 22.30 -1.44
C GLY A 145 0.33 21.60 -1.42
N GLY A 146 -0.11 21.07 -0.27
CA GLY A 146 -1.42 20.43 -0.11
C GLY A 146 -1.47 18.94 -0.49
N VAL A 147 -0.34 18.30 -0.79
CA VAL A 147 -0.31 16.85 -1.09
C VAL A 147 -0.34 16.06 0.21
N THR A 148 -1.46 15.39 0.48
CA THR A 148 -1.72 14.66 1.72
C THR A 148 -1.52 13.15 1.62
N THR A 149 -1.49 12.63 0.40
CA THR A 149 -1.39 11.18 0.12
C THR A 149 -0.58 10.95 -1.14
N PHE A 150 0.28 9.94 -1.12
CA PHE A 150 1.06 9.50 -2.27
C PHE A 150 0.78 8.04 -2.61
N HIS A 151 0.67 7.74 -3.89
CA HIS A 151 0.88 6.40 -4.39
C HIS A 151 2.30 6.28 -4.93
N ILE A 152 3.20 5.69 -4.13
CA ILE A 152 4.63 5.59 -4.44
C ILE A 152 4.88 4.32 -5.24
N LEU A 153 5.49 4.52 -6.40
CA LEU A 153 5.74 3.48 -7.40
C LEU A 153 7.23 3.28 -7.60
N PRO A 154 7.69 2.07 -7.96
CA PRO A 154 8.98 1.91 -8.60
C PRO A 154 9.09 2.79 -9.86
N GLY A 155 10.31 3.09 -10.26
CA GLY A 155 10.58 3.78 -11.52
C GLY A 155 10.22 2.91 -12.74
N SER A 156 10.46 3.43 -13.93
CA SER A 156 10.00 2.83 -15.19
C SER A 156 11.11 2.12 -15.99
N ALA A 157 12.20 1.72 -15.35
CA ALA A 157 13.29 1.01 -16.03
C ALA A 157 12.88 -0.37 -16.54
N ASN A 158 12.01 -1.07 -15.81
CA ASN A 158 11.64 -2.46 -16.04
C ASN A 158 10.31 -2.55 -16.81
N LEU A 159 10.10 -3.66 -17.53
CA LEU A 159 8.77 -3.99 -18.07
C LEU A 159 7.75 -4.14 -16.94
N ILE A 160 8.11 -4.91 -15.92
CA ILE A 160 7.35 -5.05 -14.68
C ILE A 160 8.34 -4.74 -13.55
N GLY A 161 8.12 -3.63 -12.87
CA GLY A 161 9.11 -3.02 -11.97
C GLY A 161 8.85 -3.24 -10.48
N GLY A 162 7.80 -3.99 -10.14
CA GLY A 162 7.48 -4.25 -8.75
C GLY A 162 6.22 -3.54 -8.25
N ARG A 163 5.98 -3.66 -6.97
CA ARG A 163 4.73 -3.23 -6.32
C ARG A 163 4.85 -1.82 -5.75
N GLY A 164 3.80 -1.02 -5.96
CA GLY A 164 3.64 0.28 -5.35
C GLY A 164 2.93 0.21 -4.01
N VAL A 165 2.99 1.30 -3.25
CA VAL A 165 2.37 1.45 -1.94
C VAL A 165 1.70 2.81 -1.80
N THR A 166 0.53 2.85 -1.17
CA THR A 166 -0.15 4.11 -0.85
C THR A 166 0.19 4.53 0.58
N VAL A 167 0.61 5.77 0.74
CA VAL A 167 1.03 6.32 2.03
C VAL A 167 0.38 7.67 2.30
N LYS A 168 0.09 7.95 3.57
CA LYS A 168 -0.28 9.29 4.04
C LYS A 168 0.97 10.14 4.17
N ASN A 169 0.90 11.39 3.73
CA ASN A 169 2.01 12.34 3.86
C ASN A 169 2.10 12.87 5.30
N LEU A 170 2.53 11.99 6.19
CA LEU A 170 2.76 12.29 7.60
C LEU A 170 4.20 11.96 7.94
N GLN A 171 4.92 12.88 8.58
CA GLN A 171 6.25 12.58 9.08
C GLN A 171 6.19 11.50 10.17
N ARG A 172 6.80 10.36 9.87
CA ARG A 172 6.87 9.18 10.76
C ARG A 172 8.27 8.57 10.67
N ASN A 173 8.58 7.67 11.58
CA ASN A 173 9.89 7.02 11.65
C ASN A 173 9.97 5.73 10.83
N THR A 174 8.82 5.18 10.41
CA THR A 174 8.75 3.94 9.63
C THR A 174 7.71 4.07 8.51
N ILE A 175 7.95 3.35 7.42
CA ILE A 175 7.00 3.31 6.31
C ILE A 175 5.66 2.69 6.71
N GLN A 176 5.66 1.67 7.58
CA GLN A 176 4.45 1.01 8.06
C GLN A 176 3.51 2.00 8.75
N SER A 177 4.06 2.97 9.48
CA SER A 177 3.26 4.01 10.14
C SER A 177 2.76 5.12 9.20
N MET A 178 3.21 5.13 7.95
CA MET A 178 2.72 5.99 6.87
C MET A 178 1.75 5.26 5.93
N LYS A 179 1.80 3.93 5.84
CA LYS A 179 0.95 3.16 4.93
C LYS A 179 -0.52 3.46 5.16
N TYR A 180 -1.23 3.75 4.07
CA TYR A 180 -2.67 3.93 4.11
C TYR A 180 -3.33 2.58 4.43
N PRO A 181 -4.14 2.47 5.51
CA PRO A 181 -4.77 1.22 5.88
C PRO A 181 -5.62 0.66 4.73
N ASP A 182 -5.52 -0.63 4.50
CA ASP A 182 -6.33 -1.39 3.52
C ASP A 182 -6.24 -0.88 2.07
N ALA A 183 -5.27 -0.01 1.75
CA ALA A 183 -5.06 0.43 0.38
C ALA A 183 -4.46 -0.70 -0.47
N PRO A 184 -5.02 -0.98 -1.65
CA PRO A 184 -4.49 -2.03 -2.51
C PRO A 184 -3.10 -1.67 -3.05
N HIS A 185 -2.27 -2.67 -3.23
CA HIS A 185 -1.00 -2.51 -3.94
C HIS A 185 -1.23 -2.48 -5.45
N SER A 186 -0.42 -1.69 -6.14
CA SER A 186 -0.36 -1.70 -7.60
C SER A 186 0.84 -2.50 -8.11
N LEU A 187 0.81 -2.86 -9.39
CA LEU A 187 1.96 -3.41 -10.10
C LEU A 187 2.44 -2.39 -11.11
N LYS A 188 3.66 -1.85 -10.92
CA LYS A 188 4.28 -0.90 -11.84
C LYS A 188 4.70 -1.60 -13.10
N MET A 189 4.27 -1.06 -14.24
CA MET A 189 4.67 -1.52 -15.56
C MET A 189 5.13 -0.34 -16.43
N ALA A 190 6.04 -0.60 -17.38
CA ALA A 190 6.48 0.40 -18.35
C ALA A 190 6.56 -0.22 -19.75
N CYS A 191 5.80 0.31 -20.69
CA CYS A 191 5.60 -0.28 -22.02
C CYS A 191 6.28 0.49 -23.17
N GLY A 192 7.05 1.52 -22.85
CA GLY A 192 7.60 2.43 -23.85
C GLY A 192 9.12 2.35 -24.01
N GLU A 193 9.71 3.52 -24.04
CA GLU A 193 11.14 3.75 -24.34
C GLU A 193 12.04 3.28 -23.21
N ASN A 194 11.66 3.49 -21.96
CA ASN A 194 12.56 3.25 -20.83
C ASN A 194 13.07 1.82 -20.73
N PRO A 195 12.25 0.76 -20.77
CA PRO A 195 12.75 -0.61 -20.76
C PRO A 195 13.66 -0.91 -21.95
N LYS A 196 13.30 -0.42 -23.14
CA LYS A 196 14.13 -0.62 -24.36
C LYS A 196 15.51 -0.02 -24.19
N ARG A 197 15.58 1.22 -23.68
CA ARG A 197 16.84 1.93 -23.45
C ARG A 197 17.67 1.25 -22.36
N VAL A 198 17.07 0.94 -21.22
CA VAL A 198 17.78 0.39 -20.07
C VAL A 198 18.40 -0.98 -20.40
N TYR A 199 17.62 -1.89 -20.95
CA TYR A 199 18.08 -3.25 -21.24
C TYR A 199 18.78 -3.36 -22.59
N GLY A 200 18.32 -2.64 -23.63
CA GLY A 200 18.96 -2.61 -24.92
C GLY A 200 20.37 -2.07 -24.87
N ASN A 201 20.65 -1.04 -24.08
CA ASN A 201 22.01 -0.53 -23.87
C ASN A 201 22.97 -1.53 -23.19
N ARG A 202 22.41 -2.54 -22.54
CA ARG A 202 23.16 -3.66 -21.93
C ARG A 202 23.24 -4.90 -22.83
N GLY A 203 22.76 -4.81 -24.09
CA GLY A 203 22.67 -5.97 -24.98
C GLY A 203 21.64 -7.00 -24.58
N GLN A 204 20.63 -6.61 -23.77
CA GLN A 204 19.60 -7.48 -23.24
C GLN A 204 18.22 -7.13 -23.83
N ALA A 205 17.29 -8.07 -23.79
CA ALA A 205 15.90 -7.82 -24.13
C ALA A 205 15.18 -7.14 -22.94
N PRO A 206 14.26 -6.20 -23.20
CA PRO A 206 13.84 -5.71 -24.52
C PRO A 206 14.74 -4.60 -25.06
N SER A 207 14.93 -4.56 -26.40
CA SER A 207 15.56 -3.44 -27.10
C SER A 207 14.62 -2.77 -28.10
N THR A 208 13.44 -3.35 -28.32
CA THR A 208 12.42 -2.89 -29.24
C THR A 208 11.03 -2.97 -28.64
N ARG A 209 10.01 -2.34 -29.26
CA ARG A 209 8.61 -2.54 -28.87
C ARG A 209 8.17 -4.00 -29.03
N MET A 210 8.65 -4.70 -30.04
CA MET A 210 8.42 -6.15 -30.20
C MET A 210 8.94 -6.92 -28.99
N GLY A 211 10.13 -6.57 -28.51
CA GLY A 211 10.72 -7.14 -27.30
C GLY A 211 9.92 -6.83 -26.02
N ASN A 212 9.37 -5.62 -25.90
CA ASN A 212 8.49 -5.27 -24.78
C ASN A 212 7.27 -6.22 -24.75
N PHE A 213 6.55 -6.35 -25.87
CA PHE A 213 5.37 -7.23 -25.96
C PHE A 213 5.72 -8.71 -25.74
N ALA A 214 6.86 -9.16 -26.25
CA ALA A 214 7.33 -10.53 -26.01
C ALA A 214 7.59 -10.77 -24.53
N GLY A 215 8.23 -9.81 -23.85
CA GLY A 215 8.50 -9.88 -22.41
C GLY A 215 7.22 -9.93 -21.57
N TYR A 216 6.24 -9.09 -21.85
CA TYR A 216 4.94 -9.15 -21.17
C TYR A 216 4.24 -10.47 -21.37
N ARG A 217 4.13 -10.94 -22.61
CA ARG A 217 3.48 -12.21 -22.91
C ARG A 217 4.15 -13.36 -22.16
N LYS A 218 5.50 -13.37 -22.11
CA LYS A 218 6.25 -14.37 -21.36
C LYS A 218 5.92 -14.32 -19.85
N ALA A 219 5.90 -13.14 -19.26
CA ALA A 219 5.59 -12.96 -17.85
C ALA A 219 4.15 -13.43 -17.51
N TRP A 220 3.17 -13.10 -18.35
CA TRP A 220 1.79 -13.54 -18.20
C TRP A 220 1.65 -15.06 -18.25
N ILE A 221 2.26 -15.70 -19.26
CA ILE A 221 2.24 -17.16 -19.41
C ILE A 221 2.87 -17.83 -18.16
N GLN A 222 3.95 -17.27 -17.65
CA GLN A 222 4.58 -17.79 -16.44
C GLN A 222 3.68 -17.66 -15.21
N ALA A 223 3.00 -16.53 -15.05
CA ALA A 223 2.06 -16.31 -13.96
C ALA A 223 0.84 -17.26 -14.05
N GLU A 224 0.27 -17.45 -15.24
CA GLU A 224 -0.83 -18.39 -15.45
C GLU A 224 -0.43 -19.84 -15.16
N ASN A 225 0.78 -20.24 -15.59
CA ASN A 225 1.29 -21.59 -15.29
C ASN A 225 1.52 -21.79 -13.80
N TYR A 226 2.05 -20.79 -13.10
CA TYR A 226 2.21 -20.84 -11.66
C TYR A 226 0.85 -20.96 -10.94
N LEU A 227 -0.15 -20.18 -11.35
CA LEU A 227 -1.49 -20.25 -10.79
C LEU A 227 -2.12 -21.63 -10.96
N LYS A 228 -1.99 -22.26 -12.14
CA LYS A 228 -2.44 -23.64 -12.38
C LYS A 228 -1.76 -24.64 -11.44
N GLN A 229 -0.43 -24.53 -11.29
CA GLN A 229 0.32 -25.41 -10.39
C GLN A 229 -0.12 -25.24 -8.93
N LEU A 230 -0.37 -24.00 -8.51
CA LEU A 230 -0.87 -23.70 -7.16
C LEU A 230 -2.24 -24.34 -6.91
N GLN A 231 -3.18 -24.17 -7.85
CA GLN A 231 -4.53 -24.78 -7.76
C GLN A 231 -4.46 -26.31 -7.71
N GLU A 232 -3.59 -26.93 -8.51
CA GLU A 232 -3.36 -28.37 -8.46
C GLU A 232 -2.81 -28.81 -7.10
N TYR A 233 -1.86 -28.06 -6.55
CA TYR A 233 -1.28 -28.33 -5.23
C TYR A 233 -2.35 -28.23 -4.12
N GLU A 234 -3.14 -27.17 -4.11
CA GLU A 234 -4.21 -26.96 -3.14
C GLU A 234 -5.26 -28.08 -3.22
N SER A 235 -5.68 -28.47 -4.44
CA SER A 235 -6.64 -29.57 -4.62
C SER A 235 -6.14 -30.91 -4.11
N LYS A 236 -4.84 -31.20 -4.25
CA LYS A 236 -4.20 -32.42 -3.71
C LYS A 236 -4.10 -32.37 -2.18
N SER A 237 -3.78 -31.20 -1.63
CA SER A 237 -3.73 -30.97 -0.19
C SER A 237 -5.11 -31.18 0.47
N ASP A 238 -6.18 -30.69 -0.14
CA ASP A 238 -7.54 -30.84 0.39
C ASP A 238 -8.03 -32.28 0.31
N LYS A 239 -7.75 -33.01 -0.79
CA LYS A 239 -8.00 -34.45 -0.88
C LYS A 239 -7.29 -35.25 0.19
N ALA A 240 -6.03 -34.91 0.49
CA ALA A 240 -5.27 -35.56 1.54
C ALA A 240 -5.86 -35.29 2.93
N LYS A 241 -6.31 -34.07 3.20
CA LYS A 241 -7.02 -33.72 4.45
C LYS A 241 -8.36 -34.46 4.57
N GLU A 242 -9.11 -34.59 3.48
CA GLU A 242 -10.39 -35.30 3.45
C GLU A 242 -10.21 -36.80 3.73
N LEU A 243 -9.20 -37.43 3.14
CA LEU A 243 -8.81 -38.82 3.41
C LEU A 243 -8.41 -39.05 4.88
N LEU A 244 -7.67 -38.11 5.48
CA LEU A 244 -7.31 -38.18 6.89
C LEU A 244 -8.54 -38.09 7.79
N LEU A 245 -9.49 -37.20 7.49
CA LEU A 245 -10.75 -37.05 8.23
C LEU A 245 -11.64 -38.27 8.10
N GLN A 246 -11.69 -38.96 6.96
CA GLN A 246 -12.46 -40.20 6.77
C GLN A 246 -11.86 -41.36 7.57
N ASN A 247 -10.53 -41.41 7.67
CA ASN A 247 -9.83 -42.46 8.41
C ASN A 247 -9.83 -42.26 9.94
N THR A 248 -10.19 -41.07 10.42
CA THR A 248 -10.28 -40.74 11.84
C THR A 248 -11.69 -40.83 12.43
N LYS A 249 -12.68 -41.22 11.63
CA LYS A 249 -14.02 -41.51 12.19
C LYS A 249 -13.90 -42.77 13.06
N PRO A 250 -14.23 -42.72 14.36
CA PRO A 250 -14.27 -43.91 15.18
C PRO A 250 -15.31 -44.86 14.61
N GLY A 251 -14.87 -46.05 14.28
CA GLY A 251 -15.79 -47.15 13.91
C GLY A 251 -16.84 -47.34 15.00
N CYS A 252 -18.10 -47.44 14.59
CA CYS A 252 -19.19 -47.89 15.45
C CYS A 252 -18.95 -49.30 15.95
#